data_a76a0de3d6e790c70f6c2d173f3e8b05
#
_entry.id   a76a0de3d6e790c70f6c2d173f3e8b05
#
_cell.length_a   1.000
_cell.length_b   1.000
_cell.length_c   1.000
_cell.angle_alpha   90.00
_cell.angle_beta   90.00
_cell.angle_gamma   90.00
#
_symmetry.space_group_name_H-M   'P 1'
#
loop_
_entity.id
_entity.type
_entity.pdbx_description
1 polymer ?
#
loop_
_entity_poly.entity_id
_entity_poly.type
_entity_poly.pdbx_seq_one_letter_code
_entity_poly.pdbx_strand_id
1 'polypeptide(L)'
;MIRRAPGGGAPLRAAGTLLFLAAWEAIGRSGLWGESFPALSTIGGVFVNDASRNLLLRALGRTAESASYGLTLGAIAALLLACASSLWPRLRTGLDALATGIYAIPTITFGPVFILVAGPEATPIVLSALSAYFPIFVALDSGLRFAPAAQRDLAVVLGASRARAFGRVDFPAALPAFVDGLRLAAPGAVLGAVLGEWFGAPRGLGVVIISSLQNVRIPQLWAAALLCVTCSLLAYVLLSALHRQAHRRYAW
;
A
#
# COMPACT_ATOMS: atom_id res chain seq x y z
N MET A 1 27.35 16.08 9.44
CA MET A 1 27.11 15.65 10.83
C MET A 1 26.04 16.54 11.44
N ILE A 2 24.77 16.21 11.28
CA ILE A 2 23.66 16.94 11.93
C ILE A 2 23.32 16.15 13.19
N ARG A 3 23.70 16.69 14.35
CA ARG A 3 23.34 16.16 15.67
C ARG A 3 21.82 16.17 15.79
N ARG A 4 21.19 14.99 15.79
CA ARG A 4 19.80 14.84 16.22
C ARG A 4 19.75 15.14 17.72
N ALA A 5 19.09 16.23 18.09
CA ALA A 5 18.79 16.52 19.49
C ALA A 5 17.92 15.38 20.07
N PRO A 6 18.34 14.76 21.18
CA PRO A 6 17.57 13.68 21.79
C PRO A 6 16.39 14.28 22.57
N GLY A 7 15.17 13.83 22.32
CA GLY A 7 14.08 13.86 23.29
C GLY A 7 12.98 14.93 23.16
N GLY A 8 13.14 16.01 22.36
CA GLY A 8 12.11 17.08 22.30
C GLY A 8 10.92 16.86 21.37
N GLY A 9 10.97 15.88 20.49
CA GLY A 9 9.96 15.74 19.43
C GLY A 9 8.68 14.97 19.79
N ALA A 10 8.72 14.11 20.80
CA ALA A 10 7.56 13.30 21.16
C ALA A 10 6.40 14.10 21.74
N PRO A 11 6.60 15.00 22.72
CA PRO A 11 5.51 15.81 23.26
C PRO A 11 4.94 16.79 22.23
N LEU A 12 5.79 17.36 21.35
CA LEU A 12 5.35 18.27 20.32
C LEU A 12 4.49 17.55 19.25
N ARG A 13 4.85 16.34 18.88
CA ARG A 13 4.06 15.49 17.99
C ARG A 13 2.72 15.12 18.61
N ALA A 14 2.71 14.70 19.87
CA ALA A 14 1.49 14.41 20.62
C ALA A 14 0.58 15.65 20.72
N ALA A 15 1.13 16.81 21.05
CA ALA A 15 0.40 18.06 21.09
C ALA A 15 -0.21 18.43 19.74
N GLY A 16 0.55 18.30 18.65
CA GLY A 16 0.04 18.53 17.29
C GLY A 16 -1.12 17.60 16.91
N THR A 17 -1.00 16.30 17.23
CA THR A 17 -2.08 15.33 16.99
C THR A 17 -3.32 15.65 17.81
N LEU A 18 -3.17 15.96 19.10
CA LEU A 18 -4.29 16.33 19.97
C LEU A 18 -4.96 17.62 19.50
N LEU A 19 -4.19 18.64 19.09
CA LEU A 19 -4.71 19.87 18.55
C LEU A 19 -5.52 19.61 17.27
N PHE A 20 -5.02 18.77 16.36
CA PHE A 20 -5.74 18.38 15.14
C PHE A 20 -7.06 17.70 15.45
N LEU A 21 -7.08 16.73 16.38
CA LEU A 21 -8.29 16.02 16.77
C LEU A 21 -9.30 16.94 17.47
N ALA A 22 -8.81 17.85 18.33
CA ALA A 22 -9.65 18.85 18.99
C ALA A 22 -10.26 19.84 18.00
N ALA A 23 -9.46 20.29 17.01
CA ALA A 23 -9.94 21.16 15.95
C ALA A 23 -11.00 20.47 15.08
N TRP A 24 -10.79 19.20 14.71
CA TRP A 24 -11.80 18.40 13.99
C TRP A 24 -13.10 18.30 14.78
N GLU A 25 -13.02 17.92 16.05
CA GLU A 25 -14.19 17.80 16.92
C GLU A 25 -14.94 19.12 17.04
N ALA A 26 -14.23 20.24 17.25
CA ALA A 26 -14.82 21.57 17.35
C ALA A 26 -15.51 22.02 16.06
N ILE A 27 -14.86 21.82 14.91
CA ILE A 27 -15.44 22.15 13.60
C ILE A 27 -16.66 21.27 13.31
N GLY A 28 -16.56 19.95 13.57
CA GLY A 28 -17.69 19.04 13.38
C GLY A 28 -18.89 19.37 14.26
N ARG A 29 -18.68 19.80 15.50
CA ARG A 29 -19.78 20.23 16.40
C ARG A 29 -20.35 21.60 16.04
N SER A 30 -19.55 22.51 15.49
CA SER A 30 -20.01 23.84 15.14
C SER A 30 -21.01 23.87 13.98
N GLY A 31 -21.07 22.79 13.17
CA GLY A 31 -21.90 22.73 11.98
C GLY A 31 -21.50 23.70 10.86
N LEU A 32 -20.32 24.33 10.96
CA LEU A 32 -19.84 25.31 9.97
C LEU A 32 -19.77 24.74 8.53
N TRP A 33 -19.50 23.43 8.41
CA TRP A 33 -19.43 22.74 7.11
C TRP A 33 -20.64 21.81 6.87
N GLY A 34 -21.74 22.05 7.58
CA GLY A 34 -22.97 21.29 7.47
C GLY A 34 -22.82 19.85 7.96
N GLU A 35 -23.79 19.01 7.63
CA GLU A 35 -23.83 17.60 8.01
C GLU A 35 -22.74 16.74 7.33
N SER A 36 -22.10 17.25 6.29
CA SER A 36 -21.09 16.55 5.52
C SER A 36 -19.78 16.35 6.29
N PHE A 37 -19.53 17.13 7.35
CA PHE A 37 -18.33 17.02 8.20
C PHE A 37 -18.72 16.75 9.65
N PRO A 38 -18.95 15.48 10.04
CA PRO A 38 -19.40 15.12 11.38
C PRO A 38 -18.25 15.23 12.40
N ALA A 39 -18.60 15.48 13.65
CA ALA A 39 -17.66 15.43 14.78
C ALA A 39 -17.12 13.99 14.97
N LEU A 40 -15.90 13.87 15.49
CA LEU A 40 -15.30 12.56 15.77
C LEU A 40 -16.13 11.74 16.77
N SER A 41 -16.76 12.41 17.74
CA SER A 41 -17.67 11.78 18.69
C SER A 41 -18.91 11.16 17.99
N THR A 42 -19.46 11.82 16.97
CA THR A 42 -20.57 11.31 16.16
C THR A 42 -20.13 10.10 15.34
N ILE A 43 -18.94 10.13 14.75
CA ILE A 43 -18.35 8.99 14.03
C ILE A 43 -18.12 7.83 15.00
N GLY A 44 -17.59 8.10 16.20
CA GLY A 44 -17.40 7.10 17.26
C GLY A 44 -18.71 6.44 17.70
N GLY A 45 -19.82 7.19 17.72
CA GLY A 45 -21.15 6.70 18.02
C GLY A 45 -21.62 5.58 17.08
N VAL A 46 -21.14 5.53 15.84
CA VAL A 46 -21.45 4.46 14.88
C VAL A 46 -21.00 3.09 15.41
N PHE A 47 -19.92 3.04 16.18
CA PHE A 47 -19.37 1.79 16.73
C PHE A 47 -20.07 1.32 18.01
N VAL A 48 -20.92 2.17 18.60
CA VAL A 48 -21.76 1.78 19.76
C VAL A 48 -22.91 0.89 19.30
N ASN A 49 -23.41 1.09 18.08
CA ASN A 49 -24.45 0.23 17.52
C ASN A 49 -23.84 -1.09 17.02
N ASP A 50 -24.26 -2.21 17.59
CA ASP A 50 -23.74 -3.55 17.29
C ASP A 50 -23.89 -3.94 15.82
N ALA A 51 -24.99 -3.59 15.17
CA ALA A 51 -25.24 -3.90 13.76
C ALA A 51 -24.24 -3.14 12.86
N SER A 52 -24.04 -1.85 13.09
CA SER A 52 -23.11 -1.00 12.34
C SER A 52 -21.67 -1.43 12.58
N ARG A 53 -21.28 -1.70 13.82
CA ARG A 53 -19.95 -2.18 14.17
C ARG A 53 -19.65 -3.51 13.48
N ASN A 54 -20.56 -4.49 13.54
CA ASN A 54 -20.37 -5.79 12.90
C ASN A 54 -20.31 -5.68 11.38
N LEU A 55 -21.08 -4.78 10.76
CA LEU A 55 -20.99 -4.49 9.34
C LEU A 55 -19.60 -3.96 8.97
N LEU A 56 -19.13 -2.93 9.67
CA LEU A 56 -17.85 -2.28 9.44
C LEU A 56 -16.66 -3.24 9.65
N LEU A 57 -16.69 -4.06 10.70
CA LEU A 57 -15.60 -5.01 10.97
C LEU A 57 -15.55 -6.14 9.94
N ARG A 58 -16.71 -6.66 9.49
CA ARG A 58 -16.75 -7.63 8.39
C ARG A 58 -16.27 -7.02 7.07
N ALA A 59 -16.66 -5.79 6.78
CA ALA A 59 -16.22 -5.05 5.61
C ALA A 59 -14.71 -4.82 5.64
N LEU A 60 -14.15 -4.41 6.80
CA LEU A 60 -12.70 -4.26 7.01
C LEU A 60 -11.95 -5.57 6.73
N GLY A 61 -12.45 -6.70 7.25
CA GLY A 61 -11.84 -8.00 7.01
C GLY A 61 -11.77 -8.35 5.52
N ARG A 62 -12.82 -8.08 4.75
CA ARG A 62 -12.83 -8.33 3.29
C ARG A 62 -11.90 -7.39 2.52
N THR A 63 -11.89 -6.10 2.85
CA THR A 63 -10.93 -5.16 2.23
C THR A 63 -9.49 -5.53 2.55
N ALA A 64 -9.19 -5.89 3.80
CA ALA A 64 -7.84 -6.33 4.21
C ALA A 64 -7.42 -7.63 3.49
N GLU A 65 -8.33 -8.57 3.32
CA GLU A 65 -8.12 -9.80 2.56
C GLU A 65 -7.79 -9.49 1.10
N SER A 66 -8.62 -8.70 0.40
CA SER A 66 -8.41 -8.30 -0.99
C SER A 66 -7.11 -7.51 -1.16
N ALA A 67 -6.79 -6.59 -0.24
CA ALA A 67 -5.55 -5.84 -0.24
C ALA A 67 -4.32 -6.74 -0.04
N SER A 68 -4.41 -7.75 0.82
CA SER A 68 -3.33 -8.70 1.08
C SER A 68 -3.05 -9.59 -0.13
N TYR A 69 -4.09 -10.14 -0.76
CA TYR A 69 -3.94 -10.88 -2.01
C TYR A 69 -3.40 -10.00 -3.13
N GLY A 70 -3.92 -8.79 -3.28
CA GLY A 70 -3.45 -7.85 -4.29
C GLY A 70 -2.00 -7.42 -4.08
N LEU A 71 -1.61 -7.11 -2.84
CA LEU A 71 -0.21 -6.80 -2.50
C LEU A 71 0.72 -7.97 -2.85
N THR A 72 0.30 -9.21 -2.55
CA THR A 72 1.07 -10.41 -2.86
C THR A 72 1.22 -10.60 -4.38
N LEU A 73 0.14 -10.50 -5.15
CA LEU A 73 0.18 -10.62 -6.60
C LEU A 73 0.98 -9.48 -7.24
N GLY A 74 0.82 -8.25 -6.76
CA GLY A 74 1.61 -7.10 -7.18
C GLY A 74 3.10 -7.27 -6.88
N ALA A 75 3.44 -7.83 -5.72
CA ALA A 75 4.83 -8.14 -5.35
C ALA A 75 5.43 -9.23 -6.26
N ILE A 76 4.68 -10.27 -6.58
CA ILE A 76 5.11 -11.33 -7.52
C ILE A 76 5.34 -10.72 -8.91
N ALA A 77 4.41 -9.93 -9.43
CA ALA A 77 4.54 -9.27 -10.72
C ALA A 77 5.78 -8.35 -10.77
N ALA A 78 5.95 -7.52 -9.74
CA ALA A 78 7.11 -6.63 -9.60
C ALA A 78 8.43 -7.41 -9.54
N LEU A 79 8.46 -8.50 -8.77
CA LEU A 79 9.63 -9.37 -8.65
C LEU A 79 10.00 -9.99 -10.00
N LEU A 80 9.02 -10.54 -10.72
CA LEU A 80 9.25 -11.14 -12.04
C LEU A 80 9.76 -10.11 -13.05
N LEU A 81 9.15 -8.91 -13.11
CA LEU A 81 9.57 -7.84 -14.02
C LEU A 81 10.97 -7.32 -13.69
N ALA A 82 11.29 -7.05 -12.43
CA ALA A 82 12.60 -6.55 -12.02
C ALA A 82 13.71 -7.60 -12.21
N CYS A 83 13.45 -8.87 -11.89
CA CYS A 83 14.39 -9.96 -12.15
C CYS A 83 14.60 -10.15 -13.65
N ALA A 84 13.55 -10.12 -14.47
CA ALA A 84 13.66 -10.21 -15.92
C ALA A 84 14.47 -9.02 -16.50
N SER A 85 14.20 -7.80 -16.05
CA SER A 85 14.93 -6.60 -16.45
C SER A 85 16.44 -6.70 -16.12
N SER A 86 16.79 -7.28 -14.96
CA SER A 86 18.17 -7.47 -14.53
C SER A 86 18.90 -8.60 -15.29
N LEU A 87 18.23 -9.73 -15.50
CA LEU A 87 18.82 -10.91 -16.17
C LEU A 87 18.97 -10.73 -17.68
N TRP A 88 18.03 -10.03 -18.33
CA TRP A 88 18.01 -9.78 -19.78
C TRP A 88 18.13 -8.28 -20.12
N PRO A 89 19.33 -7.70 -20.16
CA PRO A 89 19.53 -6.27 -20.44
C PRO A 89 18.91 -5.78 -21.75
N ARG A 90 18.79 -6.68 -22.73
CA ARG A 90 18.18 -6.34 -24.02
C ARG A 90 16.69 -6.02 -23.90
N LEU A 91 16.00 -6.61 -22.93
CA LEU A 91 14.56 -6.40 -22.67
C LEU A 91 14.31 -5.25 -21.69
N ARG A 92 15.35 -4.78 -21.01
CA ARG A 92 15.24 -3.83 -19.89
C ARG A 92 14.43 -2.60 -20.23
N THR A 93 14.83 -1.87 -21.29
CA THR A 93 14.15 -0.64 -21.70
C THR A 93 12.67 -0.87 -21.99
N GLY A 94 12.34 -2.01 -22.62
CA GLY A 94 10.96 -2.40 -22.90
C GLY A 94 10.17 -2.74 -21.63
N LEU A 95 10.77 -3.47 -20.70
CA LEU A 95 10.13 -3.84 -19.42
C LEU A 95 9.93 -2.64 -18.52
N ASP A 96 10.90 -1.72 -18.46
CA ASP A 96 10.81 -0.47 -17.71
C ASP A 96 9.71 0.43 -18.30
N ALA A 97 9.63 0.52 -19.64
CA ALA A 97 8.58 1.26 -20.34
C ALA A 97 7.19 0.64 -20.13
N LEU A 98 7.09 -0.69 -20.16
CA LEU A 98 5.85 -1.42 -19.87
C LEU A 98 5.38 -1.17 -18.45
N ALA A 99 6.27 -1.33 -17.46
CA ALA A 99 5.94 -1.11 -16.05
C ALA A 99 5.45 0.33 -15.81
N THR A 100 6.17 1.31 -16.35
CA THR A 100 5.81 2.73 -16.24
C THR A 100 4.51 3.05 -16.98
N GLY A 101 4.32 2.48 -18.18
CA GLY A 101 3.14 2.68 -19.01
C GLY A 101 1.85 2.19 -18.33
N ILE A 102 1.91 0.99 -17.73
CA ILE A 102 0.75 0.46 -16.97
C ILE A 102 0.46 1.36 -15.75
N TYR A 103 1.49 1.81 -15.03
CA TYR A 103 1.32 2.68 -13.86
C TYR A 103 0.79 4.08 -14.22
N ALA A 104 1.11 4.60 -15.42
CA ALA A 104 0.65 5.91 -15.87
C ALA A 104 -0.88 5.96 -16.08
N ILE A 105 -1.52 4.82 -16.27
CA ILE A 105 -2.98 4.75 -16.40
C ILE A 105 -3.61 4.82 -15.01
N PRO A 106 -4.54 5.76 -14.75
CA PRO A 106 -5.25 5.82 -13.47
C PRO A 106 -5.91 4.48 -13.15
N THR A 107 -5.54 3.85 -12.03
CA THR A 107 -5.98 2.49 -11.67
C THR A 107 -7.52 2.34 -11.69
N ILE A 108 -8.25 3.40 -11.33
CA ILE A 108 -9.72 3.39 -11.31
C ILE A 108 -10.34 3.13 -12.69
N THR A 109 -9.66 3.52 -13.78
CA THR A 109 -10.18 3.33 -15.15
C THR A 109 -10.25 1.86 -15.55
N PHE A 110 -9.48 1.01 -14.88
CA PHE A 110 -9.53 -0.44 -15.12
C PHE A 110 -10.72 -1.13 -14.45
N GLY A 111 -11.41 -0.48 -13.49
CA GLY A 111 -12.52 -1.07 -12.76
C GLY A 111 -13.61 -1.67 -13.66
N PRO A 112 -14.20 -0.90 -14.59
CA PRO A 112 -15.23 -1.41 -15.51
C PRO A 112 -14.75 -2.56 -16.39
N VAL A 113 -13.46 -2.59 -16.75
CA VAL A 113 -12.88 -3.66 -17.57
C VAL A 113 -12.75 -4.93 -16.74
N PHE A 114 -12.20 -4.83 -15.53
CA PHE A 114 -11.94 -6.02 -14.72
C PHE A 114 -13.20 -6.62 -14.12
N ILE A 115 -14.25 -5.83 -13.87
CA ILE A 115 -15.52 -6.43 -13.45
C ILE A 115 -16.12 -7.34 -14.53
N LEU A 116 -15.93 -7.00 -15.80
CA LEU A 116 -16.41 -7.82 -16.93
C LEU A 116 -15.54 -9.05 -17.16
N VAL A 117 -14.22 -8.93 -16.98
CA VAL A 117 -13.27 -10.00 -17.30
C VAL A 117 -13.02 -10.94 -16.11
N ALA A 118 -12.84 -10.38 -14.91
CA ALA A 118 -12.46 -11.10 -13.71
C ALA A 118 -13.63 -11.30 -12.73
N GLY A 119 -14.71 -10.56 -12.90
CA GLY A 119 -15.87 -10.58 -12.03
C GLY A 119 -15.75 -9.72 -10.78
N PRO A 120 -16.86 -9.52 -10.06
CA PRO A 120 -16.95 -8.57 -8.95
C PRO A 120 -16.09 -8.93 -7.73
N GLU A 121 -15.81 -10.21 -7.50
CA GLU A 121 -15.00 -10.64 -6.34
C GLU A 121 -13.49 -10.49 -6.60
N ALA A 122 -13.03 -10.67 -7.83
CA ALA A 122 -11.61 -10.59 -8.17
C ALA A 122 -11.17 -9.15 -8.49
N THR A 123 -12.07 -8.27 -8.92
CA THR A 123 -11.75 -6.88 -9.27
C THR A 123 -11.02 -6.12 -8.17
N PRO A 124 -11.41 -6.17 -6.88
CA PRO A 124 -10.68 -5.53 -5.80
C PRO A 124 -9.24 -6.04 -5.67
N ILE A 125 -9.02 -7.34 -5.87
CA ILE A 125 -7.69 -7.96 -5.79
C ILE A 125 -6.80 -7.48 -6.94
N VAL A 126 -7.34 -7.43 -8.16
CA VAL A 126 -6.58 -7.00 -9.35
C VAL A 126 -6.22 -5.52 -9.28
N LEU A 127 -7.17 -4.65 -8.89
CA LEU A 127 -6.88 -3.22 -8.74
C LEU A 127 -5.90 -2.95 -7.58
N SER A 128 -5.98 -3.73 -6.50
CA SER A 128 -4.99 -3.71 -5.44
C SER A 128 -3.60 -4.11 -5.95
N ALA A 129 -3.49 -5.17 -6.75
CA ALA A 129 -2.23 -5.60 -7.34
C ALA A 129 -1.63 -4.54 -8.28
N LEU A 130 -2.45 -3.91 -9.12
CA LEU A 130 -2.05 -2.82 -10.00
C LEU A 130 -1.58 -1.59 -9.23
N SER A 131 -2.18 -1.28 -8.09
CA SER A 131 -1.75 -0.16 -7.24
C SER A 131 -0.45 -0.45 -6.50
N ALA A 132 -0.16 -1.72 -6.21
CA ALA A 132 0.98 -2.12 -5.40
C ALA A 132 2.25 -2.44 -6.22
N TYR A 133 2.12 -2.97 -7.46
CA TYR A 133 3.27 -3.53 -8.17
C TYR A 133 4.35 -2.50 -8.49
N PHE A 134 3.98 -1.27 -8.87
CA PHE A 134 4.94 -0.29 -9.38
C PHE A 134 5.90 0.24 -8.31
N PRO A 135 5.46 0.67 -7.11
CA PRO A 135 6.38 1.05 -6.04
C PRO A 135 7.35 -0.07 -5.67
N ILE A 136 6.89 -1.33 -5.70
CA ILE A 136 7.73 -2.51 -5.42
C ILE A 136 8.74 -2.71 -6.55
N PHE A 137 8.29 -2.63 -7.81
CA PHE A 137 9.14 -2.74 -8.99
C PHE A 137 10.27 -1.72 -8.96
N VAL A 138 9.95 -0.43 -8.77
CA VAL A 138 10.94 0.66 -8.75
C VAL A 138 11.96 0.47 -7.62
N ALA A 139 11.49 0.12 -6.41
CA ALA A 139 12.39 -0.10 -5.28
C ALA A 139 13.33 -1.29 -5.54
N LEU A 140 12.79 -2.42 -6.01
CA LEU A 140 13.58 -3.62 -6.27
C LEU A 140 14.55 -3.43 -7.44
N ASP A 141 14.10 -2.85 -8.57
CA ASP A 141 14.97 -2.58 -9.72
C ASP A 141 16.11 -1.64 -9.33
N SER A 142 15.83 -0.61 -8.53
CA SER A 142 16.85 0.26 -7.94
C SER A 142 17.85 -0.54 -7.09
N GLY A 143 17.35 -1.39 -6.18
CA GLY A 143 18.20 -2.25 -5.34
C GLY A 143 19.09 -3.18 -6.15
N LEU A 144 18.56 -3.79 -7.22
CA LEU A 144 19.33 -4.66 -8.12
C LEU A 144 20.41 -3.88 -8.89
N ARG A 145 20.19 -2.60 -9.20
CA ARG A 145 21.18 -1.74 -9.88
C ARG A 145 22.32 -1.33 -8.95
N PHE A 146 22.03 -1.07 -7.69
CA PHE A 146 22.99 -0.58 -6.70
C PHE A 146 23.71 -1.70 -5.92
N ALA A 147 23.59 -2.96 -6.36
CA ALA A 147 24.39 -4.05 -5.80
C ALA A 147 25.89 -3.72 -5.90
N PRO A 148 26.71 -4.05 -4.86
CA PRO A 148 28.10 -3.63 -4.79
C PRO A 148 28.91 -4.10 -5.99
N ALA A 149 29.42 -3.16 -6.80
CA ALA A 149 30.17 -3.45 -8.03
C ALA A 149 31.39 -4.36 -7.73
N ALA A 150 32.12 -4.08 -6.65
CA ALA A 150 33.29 -4.87 -6.26
C ALA A 150 32.97 -6.36 -6.02
N GLN A 151 31.81 -6.68 -5.43
CA GLN A 151 31.39 -8.07 -5.22
C GLN A 151 30.99 -8.74 -6.54
N ARG A 152 30.36 -7.99 -7.44
CA ARG A 152 30.01 -8.48 -8.78
C ARG A 152 31.26 -8.76 -9.61
N ASP A 153 32.23 -7.84 -9.60
CA ASP A 153 33.50 -7.99 -10.30
C ASP A 153 34.28 -9.19 -9.77
N LEU A 154 34.32 -9.38 -8.46
CA LEU A 154 34.94 -10.56 -7.84
C LEU A 154 34.24 -11.86 -8.30
N ALA A 155 32.91 -11.87 -8.36
CA ALA A 155 32.18 -13.04 -8.83
C ALA A 155 32.52 -13.38 -10.30
N VAL A 156 32.69 -12.35 -11.15
CA VAL A 156 33.11 -12.52 -12.56
C VAL A 156 34.54 -13.07 -12.65
N VAL A 157 35.47 -12.51 -11.87
CA VAL A 157 36.87 -12.99 -11.82
C VAL A 157 36.93 -14.45 -11.36
N LEU A 158 36.06 -14.88 -10.46
CA LEU A 158 35.94 -16.27 -10.00
C LEU A 158 35.18 -17.18 -10.99
N GLY A 159 34.84 -16.69 -12.20
CA GLY A 159 34.16 -17.49 -13.24
C GLY A 159 32.68 -17.71 -13.01
N ALA A 160 32.02 -16.90 -12.17
CA ALA A 160 30.59 -17.02 -11.97
C ALA A 160 29.82 -16.62 -13.25
N SER A 161 28.86 -17.46 -13.66
CA SER A 161 27.90 -17.09 -14.70
C SER A 161 27.02 -15.92 -14.21
N ARG A 162 26.44 -15.17 -15.14
CA ARG A 162 25.54 -14.05 -14.82
C ARG A 162 24.40 -14.43 -13.87
N ALA A 163 23.75 -15.57 -14.10
CA ALA A 163 22.69 -16.06 -13.22
C ALA A 163 23.21 -16.39 -11.82
N ARG A 164 24.45 -16.90 -11.72
CA ARG A 164 25.08 -17.23 -10.43
C ARG A 164 25.46 -15.95 -9.67
N ALA A 165 26.00 -14.94 -10.35
CA ALA A 165 26.29 -13.63 -9.76
C ALA A 165 24.98 -12.93 -9.30
N PHE A 166 23.94 -12.94 -10.13
CA PHE A 166 22.61 -12.42 -9.77
C PHE A 166 22.06 -13.08 -8.50
N GLY A 167 22.00 -14.43 -8.44
CA GLY A 167 21.40 -15.13 -7.30
C GLY A 167 22.20 -15.03 -6.00
N ARG A 168 23.53 -14.86 -6.06
CA ARG A 168 24.41 -14.84 -4.89
C ARG A 168 24.82 -13.44 -4.43
N VAL A 169 24.77 -12.45 -5.30
CA VAL A 169 25.22 -11.08 -5.03
C VAL A 169 24.07 -10.10 -5.20
N ASP A 170 23.53 -9.96 -6.43
CA ASP A 170 22.61 -8.87 -6.75
C ASP A 170 21.28 -9.01 -6.02
N PHE A 171 20.66 -10.20 -6.05
CA PHE A 171 19.35 -10.43 -5.46
C PHE A 171 19.36 -10.33 -3.91
N PRO A 172 20.31 -10.97 -3.18
CA PRO A 172 20.41 -10.76 -1.73
C PRO A 172 20.67 -9.30 -1.33
N ALA A 173 21.50 -8.57 -2.08
CA ALA A 173 21.76 -7.15 -1.85
C ALA A 173 20.52 -6.27 -2.08
N ALA A 174 19.62 -6.67 -2.96
CA ALA A 174 18.38 -5.96 -3.26
C ALA A 174 17.20 -6.28 -2.30
N LEU A 175 17.31 -7.30 -1.43
CA LEU A 175 16.24 -7.67 -0.50
C LEU A 175 15.78 -6.53 0.42
N PRO A 176 16.66 -5.69 1.00
CA PRO A 176 16.22 -4.54 1.77
C PRO A 176 15.36 -3.58 0.95
N ALA A 177 15.75 -3.29 -0.29
CA ALA A 177 14.99 -2.42 -1.19
C ALA A 177 13.63 -3.04 -1.58
N PHE A 178 13.55 -4.35 -1.75
CA PHE A 178 12.29 -5.06 -1.98
C PHE A 178 11.33 -4.88 -0.80
N VAL A 179 11.81 -5.04 0.44
CA VAL A 179 11.00 -4.83 1.64
C VAL A 179 10.58 -3.36 1.79
N ASP A 180 11.43 -2.42 1.38
CA ASP A 180 11.06 -1.00 1.29
C ASP A 180 9.92 -0.77 0.31
N GLY A 181 10.01 -1.39 -0.86
CA GLY A 181 8.95 -1.36 -1.87
C GLY A 181 7.62 -1.89 -1.34
N LEU A 182 7.62 -3.05 -0.66
CA LEU A 182 6.43 -3.64 -0.04
C LEU A 182 5.79 -2.69 0.98
N ARG A 183 6.58 -2.08 1.85
CA ARG A 183 6.11 -1.14 2.85
C ARG A 183 5.44 0.08 2.22
N LEU A 184 6.05 0.65 1.17
CA LEU A 184 5.52 1.81 0.47
C LEU A 184 4.27 1.48 -0.36
N ALA A 185 4.18 0.25 -0.87
CA ALA A 185 3.06 -0.22 -1.68
C ALA A 185 1.81 -0.57 -0.85
N ALA A 186 1.97 -0.90 0.44
CA ALA A 186 0.86 -1.40 1.27
C ALA A 186 -0.35 -0.43 1.36
N PRO A 187 -0.19 0.88 1.56
CA PRO A 187 -1.30 1.82 1.50
C PRO A 187 -1.97 1.86 0.12
N GLY A 188 -1.16 1.78 -0.94
CA GLY A 188 -1.66 1.71 -2.33
C GLY A 188 -2.49 0.45 -2.59
N ALA A 189 -2.09 -0.69 -2.02
CA ALA A 189 -2.86 -1.93 -2.11
C ALA A 189 -4.25 -1.81 -1.46
N VAL A 190 -4.34 -1.18 -0.28
CA VAL A 190 -5.63 -0.92 0.38
C VAL A 190 -6.48 0.02 -0.46
N LEU A 191 -5.88 1.11 -0.99
CA LEU A 191 -6.60 2.04 -1.88
C LEU A 191 -7.13 1.33 -3.12
N GLY A 192 -6.31 0.52 -3.79
CA GLY A 192 -6.70 -0.25 -4.97
C GLY A 192 -7.83 -1.23 -4.67
N ALA A 193 -7.81 -1.90 -3.51
CA ALA A 193 -8.89 -2.78 -3.08
C ALA A 193 -10.20 -2.01 -2.89
N VAL A 194 -10.18 -0.88 -2.19
CA VAL A 194 -11.34 0.00 -1.97
C VAL A 194 -11.91 0.50 -3.31
N LEU A 195 -11.05 0.94 -4.23
CA LEU A 195 -11.48 1.37 -5.56
C LEU A 195 -12.14 0.21 -6.34
N GLY A 196 -11.56 -0.99 -6.26
CA GLY A 196 -12.14 -2.17 -6.89
C GLY A 196 -13.50 -2.56 -6.32
N GLU A 197 -13.70 -2.36 -5.01
CA GLU A 197 -14.96 -2.62 -4.33
C GLU A 197 -16.10 -1.69 -4.81
N TRP A 198 -15.78 -0.50 -5.33
CA TRP A 198 -16.78 0.43 -5.89
C TRP A 198 -17.44 -0.10 -7.18
N PHE A 199 -16.80 -1.02 -7.88
CA PHE A 199 -17.29 -1.60 -9.13
C PHE A 199 -18.11 -2.89 -8.94
N GLY A 200 -18.91 -2.96 -7.87
CA GLY A 200 -19.89 -4.03 -7.71
C GLY A 200 -19.43 -5.23 -6.89
N ALA A 201 -18.36 -5.11 -6.12
CA ALA A 201 -18.02 -6.14 -5.14
C ALA A 201 -19.16 -6.34 -4.14
N PRO A 202 -19.41 -7.57 -3.66
CA PRO A 202 -20.53 -7.84 -2.76
C PRO A 202 -20.29 -7.31 -1.34
N ARG A 203 -19.06 -7.10 -0.94
CA ARG A 203 -18.66 -6.72 0.44
C ARG A 203 -17.32 -5.97 0.43
N GLY A 204 -17.13 -5.10 1.42
CA GLY A 204 -15.89 -4.37 1.64
C GLY A 204 -16.17 -2.95 2.15
N LEU A 205 -15.12 -2.27 2.65
CA LEU A 205 -15.24 -0.88 3.13
C LEU A 205 -15.62 0.08 2.00
N GLY A 206 -15.13 -0.14 0.77
CA GLY A 206 -15.51 0.63 -0.41
C GLY A 206 -17.00 0.54 -0.71
N VAL A 207 -17.58 -0.66 -0.57
CA VAL A 207 -19.03 -0.86 -0.71
C VAL A 207 -19.80 -0.11 0.38
N VAL A 208 -19.30 -0.13 1.63
CA VAL A 208 -19.92 0.62 2.73
C VAL A 208 -19.85 2.11 2.49
N ILE A 209 -18.72 2.63 1.97
CA ILE A 209 -18.55 4.05 1.63
C ILE A 209 -19.60 4.46 0.59
N ILE A 210 -19.69 3.74 -0.53
CA ILE A 210 -20.64 4.06 -1.62
C ILE A 210 -22.09 3.97 -1.14
N SER A 211 -22.44 2.89 -0.46
CA SER A 211 -23.82 2.73 0.06
C SER A 211 -24.17 3.77 1.11
N SER A 212 -23.24 4.15 1.97
CA SER A 212 -23.45 5.22 2.95
C SER A 212 -23.62 6.59 2.29
N LEU A 213 -22.87 6.85 1.21
CA LEU A 213 -23.02 8.08 0.41
C LEU A 213 -24.40 8.13 -0.25
N GLN A 214 -24.84 7.05 -0.89
CA GLN A 214 -26.13 6.96 -1.56
C GLN A 214 -27.32 7.09 -0.61
N ASN A 215 -27.17 6.62 0.63
CA ASN A 215 -28.22 6.67 1.66
C ASN A 215 -28.05 7.84 2.64
N VAL A 216 -27.16 8.79 2.36
CA VAL A 216 -26.87 9.99 3.17
C VAL A 216 -26.52 9.64 4.63
N ARG A 217 -25.85 8.51 4.86
CA ARG A 217 -25.37 8.08 6.19
C ARG A 217 -23.97 8.58 6.44
N ILE A 218 -23.81 9.87 6.54
CA ILE A 218 -22.50 10.56 6.59
C ILE A 218 -21.58 10.05 7.72
N PRO A 219 -22.05 9.87 8.99
CA PRO A 219 -21.18 9.32 10.04
C PRO A 219 -20.63 7.92 9.73
N GLN A 220 -21.44 7.06 9.09
CA GLN A 220 -21.04 5.71 8.70
C GLN A 220 -20.03 5.73 7.55
N LEU A 221 -20.17 6.66 6.58
CA LEU A 221 -19.20 6.90 5.51
C LEU A 221 -17.83 7.25 6.10
N TRP A 222 -17.80 8.22 7.03
CA TRP A 222 -16.56 8.64 7.69
C TRP A 222 -15.95 7.52 8.56
N ALA A 223 -16.78 6.72 9.24
CA ALA A 223 -16.31 5.57 10.00
C ALA A 223 -15.61 4.55 9.09
N ALA A 224 -16.20 4.24 7.93
CA ALA A 224 -15.58 3.34 6.95
C ALA A 224 -14.29 3.92 6.36
N ALA A 225 -14.27 5.22 6.03
CA ALA A 225 -13.06 5.90 5.53
C ALA A 225 -11.92 5.90 6.57
N LEU A 226 -12.23 6.18 7.85
CA LEU A 226 -11.22 6.12 8.92
C LEU A 226 -10.70 4.69 9.15
N LEU A 227 -11.53 3.66 8.96
CA LEU A 227 -11.07 2.27 9.00
C LEU A 227 -10.14 1.95 7.82
N CYS A 228 -10.37 2.49 6.62
CA CYS A 228 -9.43 2.36 5.49
C CYS A 228 -8.07 2.98 5.83
N VAL A 229 -8.06 4.19 6.42
CA VAL A 229 -6.82 4.84 6.86
C VAL A 229 -6.11 4.00 7.91
N THR A 230 -6.85 3.50 8.90
CA THR A 230 -6.30 2.65 9.97
C THR A 230 -5.71 1.36 9.40
N CYS A 231 -6.41 0.69 8.47
CA CYS A 231 -5.93 -0.50 7.79
C CYS A 231 -4.62 -0.23 7.03
N SER A 232 -4.57 0.87 6.27
CA SER A 232 -3.37 1.30 5.52
C SER A 232 -2.18 1.58 6.45
N LEU A 233 -2.41 2.28 7.56
CA LEU A 233 -1.37 2.57 8.55
C LEU A 233 -0.88 1.30 9.24
N LEU A 234 -1.77 0.39 9.61
CA LEU A 234 -1.39 -0.90 10.21
C LEU A 234 -0.56 -1.73 9.25
N ALA A 235 -0.96 -1.84 7.99
CA ALA A 235 -0.20 -2.55 6.97
C ALA A 235 1.21 -1.95 6.79
N TYR A 236 1.32 -0.62 6.71
CA TYR A 236 2.58 0.09 6.64
C TYR A 236 3.47 -0.16 7.87
N VAL A 237 2.92 -0.09 9.07
CA VAL A 237 3.67 -0.29 10.34
C VAL A 237 4.16 -1.74 10.47
N LEU A 238 3.30 -2.72 10.14
CA LEU A 238 3.66 -4.14 10.17
C LEU A 238 4.82 -4.44 9.20
N LEU A 239 4.74 -3.95 7.96
CA LEU A 239 5.82 -4.13 6.99
C LEU A 239 7.07 -3.32 7.35
N SER A 240 6.93 -2.18 8.04
CA SER A 240 8.08 -1.42 8.57
C SER A 240 8.82 -2.16 9.69
N ALA A 241 8.16 -3.05 10.41
CA ALA A 241 8.84 -3.92 11.36
C ALA A 241 9.69 -4.98 10.65
N LEU A 242 9.17 -5.56 9.57
CA LEU A 242 9.94 -6.48 8.70
C LEU A 242 11.14 -5.80 8.05
N HIS A 243 10.96 -4.57 7.56
CA HIS A 243 12.03 -3.75 7.01
C HIS A 243 13.20 -3.58 7.99
N ARG A 244 12.93 -3.26 9.27
CA ARG A 244 13.99 -3.12 10.28
C ARG A 244 14.80 -4.41 10.48
N GLN A 245 14.16 -5.57 10.37
CA GLN A 245 14.85 -6.87 10.45
C GLN A 245 15.67 -7.16 9.19
N ALA A 246 15.15 -6.85 7.99
CA ALA A 246 15.85 -7.04 6.74
C ALA A 246 17.13 -6.18 6.67
N HIS A 247 17.04 -4.91 7.03
CA HIS A 247 18.21 -4.02 7.09
C HIS A 247 19.28 -4.48 8.10
N ARG A 248 18.88 -5.02 9.26
CA ARG A 248 19.85 -5.55 10.25
C ARG A 248 20.61 -6.77 9.74
N ARG A 249 20.02 -7.56 8.82
CA ARG A 249 20.61 -8.81 8.31
C ARG A 249 21.38 -8.64 7.01
N TYR A 250 20.98 -7.72 6.14
CA TYR A 250 21.44 -7.61 4.74
C TYR A 250 21.99 -6.23 4.37
N ALA A 251 21.90 -5.20 5.24
CA ALA A 251 22.60 -3.92 5.00
C ALA A 251 24.08 -4.09 5.36
N TRP A 252 24.91 -4.02 4.33
CA TRP A 252 26.38 -4.01 4.40
C TRP A 252 26.89 -2.58 4.48
#